data_a9fee7adcb2d86719cbc019aaafe07cf
#
_entry.id   a9fee7adcb2d86719cbc019aaafe07cf
#
_cell.length_a   1.000
_cell.length_b   1.000
_cell.length_c   1.000
_cell.angle_alpha   90.00
_cell.angle_beta   90.00
_cell.angle_gamma   90.00
#
_symmetry.space_group_name_H-M   'P 1'
#
loop_
_entity.id
_entity.type
_entity.pdbx_description
1 polymer ?
#
loop_
_entity_poly.entity_id
_entity_poly.type
_entity_poly.pdbx_seq_one_letter_code
_entity_poly.pdbx_strand_id
1 'polypeptide(L)'
;MDQKRISVDTALLMEQYRELLQTAQTLPLVATGNSMVPFLADRRDTVYLSRIERPLCRGDIVLYQRESGAYILHRIYAVGPDGYDMVGDAQTQIEHGIRREQIFAVVTAADRKGRRQEPGCFCWGFFEKVWIRMPALRPAAMRIYGAVRSVFWRKS
;
A
#
# COMPACT_ATOMS: atom_id res chain seq x y z
N MET A 1 -16.87 21.79 3.64
CA MET A 1 -16.58 21.62 5.07
C MET A 1 -16.05 20.23 5.43
N ASP A 2 -16.35 19.19 4.66
CA ASP A 2 -15.99 17.81 5.02
C ASP A 2 -14.55 17.40 4.79
N GLN A 3 -13.86 17.97 3.79
CA GLN A 3 -12.46 17.60 3.50
C GLN A 3 -11.47 17.94 4.65
N LYS A 4 -11.71 19.02 5.37
CA LYS A 4 -10.84 19.45 6.46
C LYS A 4 -11.00 18.58 7.72
N ARG A 5 -12.20 18.07 7.94
CA ARG A 5 -12.52 17.19 9.07
C ARG A 5 -11.92 15.79 8.89
N ILE A 6 -12.02 15.24 7.67
CA ILE A 6 -11.46 13.92 7.34
C ILE A 6 -9.92 13.92 7.44
N SER A 7 -9.24 14.99 7.04
CA SER A 7 -7.79 15.08 7.12
C SER A 7 -7.27 15.20 8.55
N VAL A 8 -7.98 15.90 9.43
CA VAL A 8 -7.60 16.03 10.85
C VAL A 8 -7.79 14.70 11.57
N ASP A 9 -8.91 14.02 11.34
CA ASP A 9 -9.18 12.71 11.93
C ASP A 9 -8.17 11.65 11.44
N THR A 10 -7.78 11.68 10.17
CA THR A 10 -6.77 10.78 9.61
C THR A 10 -5.39 11.03 10.21
N ALA A 11 -4.98 12.27 10.37
CA ALA A 11 -3.68 12.62 10.96
C ALA A 11 -3.60 12.15 12.42
N LEU A 12 -4.65 12.38 13.20
CA LEU A 12 -4.73 11.94 14.59
C LEU A 12 -4.72 10.40 14.67
N LEU A 13 -5.46 9.73 13.82
CA LEU A 13 -5.48 8.26 13.75
C LEU A 13 -4.07 7.72 13.42
N MET A 14 -3.37 8.29 12.45
CA MET A 14 -2.04 7.85 12.05
C MET A 14 -1.00 8.11 13.14
N GLU A 15 -1.12 9.17 13.91
CA GLU A 15 -0.25 9.41 15.06
C GLU A 15 -0.48 8.36 16.16
N GLN A 16 -1.74 8.02 16.44
CA GLN A 16 -2.07 6.91 17.35
C GLN A 16 -1.52 5.58 16.85
N TYR A 17 -1.59 5.30 15.54
CA TYR A 17 -0.99 4.10 14.96
C TYR A 17 0.54 4.08 15.15
N ARG A 18 1.19 5.23 14.99
CA ARG A 18 2.63 5.36 15.20
C ARG A 18 3.02 5.05 16.65
N GLU A 19 2.26 5.55 17.61
CA GLU A 19 2.47 5.26 19.05
C GLU A 19 2.19 3.79 19.37
N LEU A 20 1.06 3.25 18.92
CA LEU A 20 0.68 1.87 19.17
C LEU A 20 1.67 0.86 18.58
N LEU A 21 2.25 1.14 17.42
CA LEU A 21 3.28 0.29 16.81
C LEU A 21 4.57 0.21 17.63
N GLN A 22 4.80 1.10 18.61
CA GLN A 22 5.93 0.98 19.51
C GLN A 22 5.74 -0.19 20.50
N THR A 23 4.50 -0.53 20.82
CA THR A 23 4.15 -1.54 21.83
C THR A 23 3.42 -2.76 21.25
N ALA A 24 2.65 -2.58 20.19
CA ALA A 24 1.90 -3.64 19.51
C ALA A 24 2.76 -4.34 18.44
N GLN A 25 2.55 -5.64 18.27
CA GLN A 25 3.23 -6.41 17.21
C GLN A 25 2.69 -6.09 15.82
N THR A 26 1.38 -5.98 15.70
CA THR A 26 0.67 -5.71 14.44
C THR A 26 -0.62 -4.93 14.68
N LEU A 27 -0.94 -4.03 13.74
CA LEU A 27 -2.20 -3.25 13.75
C LEU A 27 -2.92 -3.40 12.41
N PRO A 28 -4.23 -3.69 12.40
CA PRO A 28 -5.02 -3.73 11.18
C PRO A 28 -5.32 -2.31 10.68
N LEU A 29 -5.26 -2.11 9.37
CA LEU A 29 -5.67 -0.88 8.69
C LEU A 29 -6.47 -1.24 7.45
N VAL A 30 -7.68 -0.69 7.34
CA VAL A 30 -8.49 -0.84 6.12
C VAL A 30 -7.85 -0.05 4.99
N ALA A 31 -7.58 -0.72 3.87
CA ALA A 31 -7.02 -0.07 2.69
C ALA A 31 -8.02 0.94 2.11
N THR A 32 -7.56 2.16 1.86
CA THR A 32 -8.37 3.22 1.27
C THR A 32 -7.72 3.74 -0.01
N GLY A 33 -8.55 4.14 -0.98
CA GLY A 33 -8.09 4.58 -2.29
C GLY A 33 -7.79 3.42 -3.25
N ASN A 34 -7.47 3.79 -4.48
CA ASN A 34 -7.33 2.85 -5.58
C ASN A 34 -5.88 2.69 -6.09
N SER A 35 -4.91 3.30 -5.44
CA SER A 35 -3.52 3.28 -5.90
C SER A 35 -2.86 1.89 -5.81
N MET A 36 -3.35 1.03 -4.93
CA MET A 36 -2.83 -0.33 -4.72
C MET A 36 -3.65 -1.42 -5.42
N VAL A 37 -4.63 -1.06 -6.24
CA VAL A 37 -5.35 -2.01 -7.10
C VAL A 37 -4.39 -2.54 -8.17
N PRO A 38 -4.42 -3.80 -8.54
CA PRO A 38 -5.39 -4.85 -8.18
C PRO A 38 -5.01 -5.66 -6.94
N PHE A 39 -3.87 -5.37 -6.29
CA PHE A 39 -3.48 -6.11 -5.08
C PHE A 39 -4.42 -5.81 -3.91
N LEU A 40 -4.61 -4.52 -3.57
CA LEU A 40 -5.55 -4.08 -2.53
C LEU A 40 -6.65 -3.22 -3.13
N ALA A 41 -7.87 -3.42 -2.71
CA ALA A 41 -9.03 -2.64 -3.15
C ALA A 41 -9.58 -1.79 -2.00
N ASP A 42 -10.03 -0.59 -2.38
CA ASP A 42 -10.61 0.40 -1.49
C ASP A 42 -11.71 -0.20 -0.59
N ARG A 43 -11.60 0.01 0.70
CA ARG A 43 -12.56 -0.37 1.75
C ARG A 43 -12.99 -1.85 1.77
N ARG A 44 -12.36 -2.69 0.94
CA ARG A 44 -12.61 -4.13 0.88
C ARG A 44 -11.58 -4.93 1.62
N ASP A 45 -10.32 -4.50 1.51
CA ASP A 45 -9.18 -5.27 1.99
C ASP A 45 -8.56 -4.59 3.23
N THR A 46 -8.03 -5.39 4.13
CA THR A 46 -7.36 -4.92 5.35
C THR A 46 -5.90 -5.31 5.28
N VAL A 47 -5.00 -4.40 5.58
CA VAL A 47 -3.58 -4.67 5.74
C VAL A 47 -3.21 -4.73 7.22
N TYR A 48 -2.16 -5.46 7.53
CA TYR A 48 -1.60 -5.56 8.87
C TYR A 48 -0.25 -4.90 8.90
N LEU A 49 -0.19 -3.80 9.63
CA LEU A 49 0.98 -2.96 9.79
C LEU A 49 1.83 -3.47 10.96
N SER A 50 3.13 -3.55 10.75
CA SER A 50 4.10 -3.87 11.79
C SER A 50 5.19 -2.83 11.85
N ARG A 51 5.87 -2.76 13.00
CA ARG A 51 7.09 -1.99 13.17
C ARG A 51 8.16 -2.52 12.20
N ILE A 52 9.01 -1.62 11.74
CA ILE A 52 10.10 -1.97 10.81
C ILE A 52 11.29 -2.47 11.65
N GLU A 53 11.51 -3.77 11.66
CA GLU A 53 12.55 -4.45 12.44
C GLU A 53 13.68 -5.02 11.56
N ARG A 54 13.56 -4.89 10.24
CA ARG A 54 14.55 -5.34 9.26
C ARG A 54 14.78 -4.25 8.21
N PRO A 55 15.87 -4.33 7.45
CA PRO A 55 16.04 -3.47 6.28
C PRO A 55 14.86 -3.62 5.31
N LEU A 56 14.39 -2.48 4.81
CA LEU A 56 13.32 -2.44 3.81
C LEU A 56 13.89 -2.79 2.43
N CYS A 57 13.14 -3.56 1.67
CA CYS A 57 13.54 -4.08 0.37
C CYS A 57 12.54 -3.67 -0.72
N ARG A 58 12.98 -3.76 -1.98
CA ARG A 58 12.07 -3.68 -3.13
C ARG A 58 10.94 -4.68 -2.96
N GLY A 59 9.72 -4.24 -3.20
CA GLY A 59 8.52 -5.04 -3.10
C GLY A 59 7.79 -4.93 -1.78
N ASP A 60 8.42 -4.45 -0.71
CA ASP A 60 7.74 -4.18 0.55
C ASP A 60 6.63 -3.15 0.36
N ILE A 61 5.49 -3.38 0.99
CA ILE A 61 4.43 -2.38 1.10
C ILE A 61 4.64 -1.63 2.40
N VAL A 62 4.70 -0.31 2.33
CA VAL A 62 4.98 0.54 3.48
C VAL A 62 3.97 1.67 3.63
N LEU A 63 3.77 2.08 4.86
CA LEU A 63 3.00 3.28 5.20
C LEU A 63 3.98 4.41 5.51
N TYR A 64 3.86 5.52 4.77
CA TYR A 64 4.76 6.67 4.91
C TYR A 64 3.99 7.99 4.84
N GLN A 65 4.60 9.03 5.32
CA GLN A 65 4.06 10.39 5.28
C GLN A 65 4.85 11.25 4.29
N ARG A 66 4.16 11.87 3.36
CA ARG A 66 4.73 12.87 2.45
C ARG A 66 5.04 14.17 3.21
N GLU A 67 5.89 15.01 2.66
CA GLU A 67 6.14 16.36 3.18
C GLU A 67 4.89 17.23 3.23
N SER A 68 3.92 16.96 2.35
CA SER A 68 2.59 17.58 2.37
C SER A 68 1.73 17.19 3.59
N GLY A 69 2.18 16.21 4.39
CA GLY A 69 1.42 15.65 5.50
C GLY A 69 0.52 14.46 5.13
N ALA A 70 0.36 14.16 3.85
CA ALA A 70 -0.48 13.04 3.39
C ALA A 70 0.14 11.69 3.77
N TYR A 71 -0.68 10.78 4.28
CA TYR A 71 -0.28 9.39 4.58
C TYR A 71 -0.59 8.49 3.39
N ILE A 72 0.40 7.73 2.96
CA ILE A 72 0.36 6.94 1.73
C ILE A 72 0.77 5.51 2.02
N LEU A 73 0.03 4.56 1.46
CA LEU A 73 0.35 3.15 1.44
C LEU A 73 0.76 2.75 0.02
N HIS A 74 2.05 2.56 -0.21
CA HIS A 74 2.59 2.16 -1.50
C HIS A 74 3.67 1.08 -1.35
N ARG A 75 4.11 0.57 -2.51
CA ARG A 75 5.16 -0.44 -2.60
C ARG A 75 6.51 0.22 -2.89
N ILE A 76 7.58 -0.26 -2.27
CA ILE A 76 8.95 0.15 -2.57
C ILE A 76 9.33 -0.37 -3.96
N TYR A 77 9.56 0.55 -4.89
CA TYR A 77 10.02 0.26 -6.24
C TYR A 77 11.53 0.06 -6.30
N ALA A 78 12.29 0.91 -5.63
CA ALA A 78 13.74 0.83 -5.54
C ALA A 78 14.24 1.34 -4.19
N VAL A 79 15.39 0.83 -3.78
CA VAL A 79 16.14 1.30 -2.62
C VAL A 79 17.41 1.93 -3.14
N GLY A 80 17.59 3.21 -2.87
CA GLY A 80 18.77 3.99 -3.25
C GLY A 80 19.64 4.37 -2.06
N PRO A 81 20.79 5.00 -2.29
CA PRO A 81 21.67 5.45 -1.23
C PRO A 81 21.04 6.56 -0.37
N ASP A 82 20.19 7.40 -0.98
CA ASP A 82 19.61 8.58 -0.34
C ASP A 82 18.13 8.42 0.04
N GLY A 83 17.56 7.24 -0.16
CA GLY A 83 16.15 6.99 0.14
C GLY A 83 15.50 5.90 -0.69
N TYR A 84 14.18 5.97 -0.76
CA TYR A 84 13.33 4.97 -1.37
C TYR A 84 12.49 5.57 -2.49
N ASP A 85 12.30 4.81 -3.54
CA ASP A 85 11.34 5.13 -4.59
C ASP A 85 10.07 4.31 -4.37
N MET A 86 8.92 4.98 -4.48
CA MET A 86 7.61 4.38 -4.19
C MET A 86 6.72 4.34 -5.42
N VAL A 87 5.88 3.32 -5.50
CA VAL A 87 4.86 3.21 -6.55
C VAL A 87 3.63 2.46 -6.04
N GLY A 88 2.45 2.97 -6.35
CA GLY A 88 1.21 2.22 -6.16
C GLY A 88 1.05 1.13 -7.22
N ASP A 89 0.42 0.01 -6.88
CA ASP A 89 0.27 -1.12 -7.81
C ASP A 89 -0.57 -0.79 -9.06
N ALA A 90 -1.45 0.22 -8.98
CA ALA A 90 -2.20 0.75 -10.12
C ALA A 90 -1.48 1.87 -10.89
N GLN A 91 -0.36 2.38 -10.36
CA GLN A 91 0.29 3.58 -10.86
C GLN A 91 1.49 3.25 -11.76
N THR A 92 1.76 4.18 -12.68
CA THR A 92 2.97 4.13 -13.53
C THR A 92 4.02 5.14 -13.06
N GLN A 93 3.58 6.18 -12.35
CA GLN A 93 4.45 7.23 -11.87
C GLN A 93 5.14 6.80 -10.58
N ILE A 94 6.45 6.87 -10.58
CA ILE A 94 7.30 6.56 -9.43
C ILE A 94 7.53 7.84 -8.64
N GLU A 95 7.33 7.78 -7.34
CA GLU A 95 7.65 8.85 -6.41
C GLU A 95 9.05 8.60 -5.84
N HIS A 96 9.96 9.52 -6.12
CA HIS A 96 11.37 9.39 -5.76
C HIS A 96 11.73 10.07 -4.45
N GLY A 97 12.76 9.59 -3.80
CA GLY A 97 13.43 10.28 -2.72
C GLY A 97 12.68 10.29 -1.38
N ILE A 98 11.87 9.30 -1.11
CA ILE A 98 11.23 9.15 0.21
C ILE A 98 12.29 8.74 1.23
N ARG A 99 12.51 9.59 2.25
CA ARG A 99 13.49 9.33 3.30
C ARG A 99 13.02 8.25 4.26
N ARG A 100 13.97 7.58 4.91
CA ARG A 100 13.67 6.51 5.88
C ARG A 100 12.76 6.99 7.02
N GLU A 101 12.93 8.21 7.48
CA GLU A 101 12.19 8.83 8.60
C GLU A 101 10.71 9.06 8.26
N GLN A 102 10.37 9.15 6.98
CA GLN A 102 9.00 9.30 6.51
C GLN A 102 8.23 7.97 6.56
N ILE A 103 8.94 6.83 6.59
CA ILE A 103 8.36 5.48 6.58
C ILE A 103 8.27 4.98 8.02
N PHE A 104 7.07 4.72 8.51
CA PHE A 104 6.88 4.33 9.90
C PHE A 104 6.28 2.94 10.11
N ALA A 105 5.78 2.28 9.07
CA ALA A 105 5.28 0.92 9.16
C ALA A 105 5.49 0.13 7.87
N VAL A 106 5.60 -1.18 8.01
CA VAL A 106 5.64 -2.14 6.91
C VAL A 106 4.43 -3.08 7.01
N VAL A 107 3.85 -3.43 5.85
CA VAL A 107 2.77 -4.41 5.79
C VAL A 107 3.34 -5.81 5.81
N THR A 108 2.91 -6.61 6.78
CA THR A 108 3.35 -8.00 6.95
C THR A 108 2.31 -9.02 6.53
N ALA A 109 1.05 -8.60 6.37
CA ALA A 109 -0.02 -9.44 5.86
C ALA A 109 -1.17 -8.58 5.33
N ALA A 110 -2.06 -9.19 4.54
CA ALA A 110 -3.28 -8.55 4.07
C ALA A 110 -4.43 -9.56 3.99
N ASP A 111 -5.61 -9.15 4.41
CA ASP A 111 -6.83 -9.89 4.14
C ASP A 111 -7.46 -9.35 2.85
N ARG A 112 -7.45 -10.16 1.81
CA ARG A 112 -7.98 -9.84 0.47
C ARG A 112 -9.17 -10.72 0.16
N LYS A 113 -10.32 -10.11 -0.10
CA LYS A 113 -11.56 -10.87 -0.38
C LYS A 113 -11.83 -11.94 0.67
N GLY A 114 -11.58 -11.64 1.94
CA GLY A 114 -11.74 -12.57 3.06
C GLY A 114 -10.68 -13.68 3.16
N ARG A 115 -9.58 -13.58 2.41
CA ARG A 115 -8.47 -14.55 2.46
C ARG A 115 -7.18 -13.88 2.89
N ARG A 116 -6.52 -14.46 3.87
CA ARG A 116 -5.21 -14.02 4.35
C ARG A 116 -4.15 -14.21 3.27
N GLN A 117 -3.37 -13.17 3.02
CA GLN A 117 -2.20 -13.17 2.16
C GLN A 117 -0.99 -12.74 2.98
N GLU A 118 0.11 -13.46 2.84
CA GLU A 118 1.36 -13.23 3.55
C GLU A 118 2.55 -13.39 2.59
N PRO A 119 3.74 -12.87 2.93
CA PRO A 119 4.96 -13.19 2.21
C PRO A 119 5.12 -14.71 2.06
N GLY A 120 5.40 -15.18 0.84
CA GLY A 120 5.45 -16.60 0.50
C GLY A 120 4.20 -17.13 -0.22
N CYS A 121 3.03 -16.50 -0.09
CA CYS A 121 1.87 -16.82 -0.92
C CYS A 121 2.15 -16.43 -2.38
N PHE A 122 1.64 -17.23 -3.34
CA PHE A 122 1.83 -16.99 -4.78
C PHE A 122 1.42 -15.58 -5.18
N CYS A 123 0.23 -15.14 -4.76
CA CYS A 123 -0.28 -13.82 -5.09
C CYS A 123 0.62 -12.70 -4.55
N TRP A 124 1.07 -12.80 -3.32
CA TRP A 124 2.01 -11.83 -2.72
C TRP A 124 3.31 -11.76 -3.51
N GLY A 125 3.93 -12.92 -3.76
CA GLY A 125 5.19 -13.02 -4.50
C GLY A 125 5.10 -12.52 -5.94
N PHE A 126 3.95 -12.70 -6.61
CA PHE A 126 3.72 -12.15 -7.93
C PHE A 126 3.79 -10.60 -7.93
N PHE A 127 3.09 -9.95 -7.01
CA PHE A 127 3.10 -8.49 -6.92
C PHE A 127 4.44 -7.93 -6.45
N GLU A 128 5.08 -8.62 -5.51
CA GLU A 128 6.37 -8.26 -4.95
C GLU A 128 7.52 -8.35 -5.97
N LYS A 129 7.52 -9.38 -6.81
CA LYS A 129 8.67 -9.73 -7.67
C LYS A 129 8.45 -9.45 -9.16
N VAL A 130 7.24 -9.66 -9.65
CA VAL A 130 6.92 -9.56 -11.09
C VAL A 130 6.24 -8.24 -11.39
N TRP A 131 5.07 -7.97 -10.79
CA TRP A 131 4.27 -6.80 -11.07
C TRP A 131 5.00 -5.49 -10.82
N ILE A 132 5.81 -5.43 -9.78
CA ILE A 132 6.62 -4.25 -9.43
C ILE A 132 7.55 -3.81 -10.56
N ARG A 133 8.04 -4.75 -11.37
CA ARG A 133 8.98 -4.48 -12.47
C ARG A 133 8.32 -4.05 -13.77
N MET A 134 7.00 -4.04 -13.83
CA MET A 134 6.23 -3.83 -15.07
C MET A 134 5.30 -2.61 -15.00
N PRO A 135 5.75 -1.43 -14.55
CA PRO A 135 4.87 -0.26 -14.44
C PRO A 135 4.29 0.16 -15.79
N ALA A 136 5.04 0.04 -16.88
CA ALA A 136 4.58 0.41 -18.21
C ALA A 136 3.40 -0.43 -18.74
N LEU A 137 3.23 -1.66 -18.25
CA LEU A 137 2.12 -2.55 -18.67
C LEU A 137 0.85 -2.36 -17.83
N ARG A 138 0.93 -1.64 -16.72
CA ARG A 138 -0.20 -1.44 -15.80
C ARG A 138 -1.41 -0.78 -16.43
N PRO A 139 -1.31 0.24 -17.30
CA PRO A 139 -2.48 0.85 -17.93
C PRO A 139 -3.29 -0.15 -18.75
N ALA A 140 -2.64 -1.01 -19.51
CA ALA A 140 -3.31 -2.05 -20.29
C ALA A 140 -3.95 -3.11 -19.38
N ALA A 141 -3.20 -3.58 -18.38
CA ALA A 141 -3.70 -4.55 -17.41
C ALA A 141 -4.87 -4.00 -16.58
N MET A 142 -4.85 -2.73 -16.20
CA MET A 142 -5.92 -2.08 -15.46
C MET A 142 -7.19 -1.89 -16.30
N ARG A 143 -7.06 -1.66 -17.61
CA ARG A 143 -8.21 -1.64 -18.54
C ARG A 143 -8.89 -3.02 -18.59
N ILE A 144 -8.11 -4.09 -18.72
CA ILE A 144 -8.61 -5.46 -18.72
C ILE A 144 -9.27 -5.78 -17.37
N TYR A 145 -8.63 -5.44 -16.26
CA TYR A 145 -9.19 -5.62 -14.92
C TYR A 145 -10.53 -4.89 -14.74
N GLY A 146 -10.63 -3.65 -15.20
CA GLY A 146 -11.88 -2.87 -15.15
C GLY A 146 -12.98 -3.47 -15.99
N ALA A 147 -12.68 -3.95 -17.21
CA ALA A 147 -13.63 -4.61 -18.10
C ALA A 147 -14.15 -5.91 -17.49
N VAL A 148 -13.27 -6.76 -16.96
CA VAL A 148 -13.67 -8.00 -16.30
C VAL A 148 -14.56 -7.73 -15.09
N ARG A 149 -14.18 -6.76 -14.24
CA ARG A 149 -14.98 -6.38 -13.08
C ARG A 149 -16.37 -5.89 -13.46
N SER A 150 -16.50 -5.10 -14.53
CA SER A 150 -17.82 -4.59 -15.00
C SER A 150 -18.74 -5.70 -15.51
N VAL A 151 -18.18 -6.75 -16.13
CA VAL A 151 -18.95 -7.90 -16.61
C VAL A 151 -19.49 -8.73 -15.43
N PHE A 152 -18.68 -8.94 -14.40
CA PHE A 152 -19.12 -9.69 -13.20
C PHE A 152 -20.16 -8.94 -12.38
N TRP A 153 -20.07 -7.61 -12.29
CA TRP A 153 -21.05 -6.79 -11.56
C TRP A 153 -22.42 -6.71 -12.24
N ARG A 154 -22.48 -6.86 -13.57
CA ARG A 154 -23.76 -6.88 -14.32
C ARG A 154 -24.55 -8.18 -14.16
N LYS A 155 -23.95 -9.24 -13.62
CA LYS A 155 -24.57 -10.55 -13.45
C LYS A 155 -25.03 -10.86 -12.01
N SER A 156 -24.88 -9.91 -11.09
CA SER A 156 -25.41 -9.94 -9.73
C SER A 156 -26.46 -8.86 -9.56
#